data_031a96ec5bc8ae1f5ef09837dc432ffe
#
_entry.id   031a96ec5bc8ae1f5ef09837dc432ffe
#
_cell.length_a   1.000
_cell.length_b   1.000
_cell.length_c   1.000
_cell.angle_alpha   90.00
_cell.angle_beta   90.00
_cell.angle_gamma   90.00
#
_symmetry.space_group_name_H-M   'P 1'
#
loop_
_entity.id
_entity.type
_entity.pdbx_description
1 polymer ?
#
loop_
_entity_poly.entity_id
_entity_poly.type
_entity_poly.pdbx_seq_one_letter_code
_entity_poly.pdbx_strand_id
1 'polypeptide(L)'
;MSTFKKGYGHDGQTIKEVFEFTTLGISMIDAVERLKIRQPDYIKMDVDGIEHIILAGGLRVLKSVKSILIEINDNFDVQAKEAKSILEEADFLLKEKRHADVFDHVETDEKHTYNQIWLNSVRC
;
A
#
# COMPACT_ATOMS: atom_id res chain seq x y z
N MET A 1 12.28 -10.41 -11.86
CA MET A 1 11.21 -10.94 -11.00
C MET A 1 11.41 -10.47 -9.58
N SER A 2 10.40 -9.87 -8.97
CA SER A 2 10.45 -9.47 -7.58
C SER A 2 9.72 -10.49 -6.70
N THR A 3 10.14 -10.60 -5.45
CA THR A 3 9.51 -11.48 -4.46
C THR A 3 9.02 -10.66 -3.28
N PHE A 4 8.00 -11.17 -2.60
CA PHE A 4 7.57 -10.56 -1.34
C PHE A 4 8.64 -10.76 -0.28
N LYS A 5 8.75 -9.77 0.61
CA LYS A 5 9.73 -9.79 1.68
C LYS A 5 9.35 -10.87 2.70
N LYS A 6 10.28 -11.80 2.95
CA LYS A 6 10.05 -12.90 3.89
C LYS A 6 10.01 -12.42 5.34
N GLY A 7 9.23 -13.12 6.14
CA GLY A 7 9.25 -13.00 7.59
C GLY A 7 8.60 -11.73 8.15
N TYR A 8 7.83 -11.00 7.35
CA TYR A 8 7.14 -9.79 7.80
C TYR A 8 5.62 -9.97 7.82
N GLY A 9 5.01 -9.54 8.93
CA GLY A 9 3.57 -9.46 9.06
C GLY A 9 3.04 -8.08 8.71
N HIS A 10 1.75 -7.85 8.95
CA HIS A 10 1.04 -6.62 8.58
C HIS A 10 1.55 -5.35 9.28
N ASP A 11 2.23 -5.47 10.40
CA ASP A 11 2.80 -4.36 11.17
C ASP A 11 4.30 -4.17 10.92
N GLY A 12 4.87 -4.92 9.98
CA GLY A 12 6.29 -4.89 9.68
C GLY A 12 7.16 -5.72 10.61
N GLN A 13 6.58 -6.37 11.60
CA GLN A 13 7.32 -7.23 12.52
C GLN A 13 7.61 -8.59 11.89
N THR A 14 8.76 -9.19 12.27
CA THR A 14 9.13 -10.51 11.79
C THR A 14 8.21 -11.57 12.39
N ILE A 15 7.65 -12.42 11.55
CA ILE A 15 6.79 -13.53 11.96
C ILE A 15 7.54 -14.84 11.83
N LYS A 16 7.12 -15.85 12.64
CA LYS A 16 7.69 -17.20 12.56
C LYS A 16 7.12 -17.93 11.34
N GLU A 17 7.99 -18.29 10.42
CA GLU A 17 7.60 -19.04 9.24
C GLU A 17 7.45 -20.52 9.56
N VAL A 18 6.27 -21.10 9.28
CA VAL A 18 6.01 -22.53 9.39
C VAL A 18 5.90 -23.20 8.02
N PHE A 19 5.76 -22.40 6.98
CA PHE A 19 5.60 -22.89 5.61
C PHE A 19 6.18 -21.85 4.65
N GLU A 20 6.91 -22.32 3.65
CA GLU A 20 7.54 -21.44 2.66
C GLU A 20 7.35 -22.02 1.25
N PHE A 21 7.00 -21.16 0.29
CA PHE A 21 6.92 -21.55 -1.11
C PHE A 21 7.37 -20.39 -2.00
N THR A 22 7.81 -20.73 -3.21
CA THR A 22 8.22 -19.74 -4.19
C THR A 22 7.01 -19.22 -4.94
N THR A 23 6.92 -17.90 -5.09
CA THR A 23 5.88 -17.27 -5.89
C THR A 23 6.48 -16.25 -6.83
N LEU A 24 5.74 -15.92 -7.88
CA LEU A 24 6.13 -14.90 -8.85
C LEU A 24 5.68 -13.52 -8.35
N GLY A 25 6.63 -12.59 -8.27
CA GLY A 25 6.31 -11.20 -7.97
C GLY A 25 6.63 -10.30 -9.16
N ILE A 26 5.85 -9.26 -9.33
CA ILE A 26 6.02 -8.30 -10.43
C ILE A 26 5.69 -6.90 -9.93
N SER A 27 6.43 -5.89 -10.41
CA SER A 27 6.15 -4.50 -10.07
C SER A 27 4.90 -4.00 -10.78
N MET A 28 4.29 -2.95 -10.25
CA MET A 28 3.12 -2.32 -10.87
C MET A 28 3.44 -1.81 -12.27
N ILE A 29 4.61 -1.22 -12.46
CA ILE A 29 5.06 -0.73 -13.76
C ILE A 29 5.19 -1.89 -14.77
N ASP A 30 5.82 -2.98 -14.36
CA ASP A 30 5.99 -4.15 -15.22
C ASP A 30 4.65 -4.82 -15.56
N ALA A 31 3.71 -4.82 -14.61
CA ALA A 31 2.37 -5.36 -14.88
C ALA A 31 1.69 -4.60 -16.01
N VAL A 32 1.77 -3.28 -15.99
CA VAL A 32 1.15 -2.45 -17.04
C VAL A 32 1.94 -2.54 -18.36
N GLU A 33 3.26 -2.41 -18.31
CA GLU A 33 4.08 -2.31 -19.51
C GLU A 33 4.38 -3.64 -20.18
N ARG A 34 4.68 -4.67 -19.38
CA ARG A 34 5.10 -5.98 -19.91
C ARG A 34 3.95 -6.95 -20.07
N LEU A 35 3.07 -7.04 -19.06
CA LEU A 35 1.91 -7.93 -19.12
C LEU A 35 0.71 -7.28 -19.81
N LYS A 36 0.81 -6.00 -20.16
CA LYS A 36 -0.25 -5.25 -20.84
C LYS A 36 -1.54 -5.19 -20.03
N ILE A 37 -1.42 -5.22 -18.70
CA ILE A 37 -2.56 -4.97 -17.83
C ILE A 37 -3.00 -3.52 -18.04
N ARG A 38 -4.30 -3.31 -18.16
CA ARG A 38 -4.86 -1.99 -18.38
C ARG A 38 -4.46 -1.03 -17.26
N GLN A 39 -4.09 0.21 -17.61
CA GLN A 39 -3.82 1.26 -16.64
C GLN A 39 -5.03 1.41 -15.70
N PRO A 40 -4.85 1.27 -14.38
CA PRO A 40 -5.98 1.38 -13.44
C PRO A 40 -6.39 2.83 -13.24
N ASP A 41 -7.68 3.07 -13.05
CA ASP A 41 -8.22 4.34 -12.59
C ASP A 41 -8.29 4.40 -11.07
N TYR A 42 -8.52 3.26 -10.41
CA TYR A 42 -8.67 3.15 -8.97
C TYR A 42 -7.89 1.96 -8.45
N ILE A 43 -7.24 2.15 -7.31
CA ILE A 43 -6.48 1.07 -6.66
C ILE A 43 -6.99 0.92 -5.23
N LYS A 44 -7.26 -0.33 -4.83
CA LYS A 44 -7.42 -0.70 -3.43
C LYS A 44 -6.20 -1.51 -3.03
N MET A 45 -5.55 -1.12 -1.93
CA MET A 45 -4.35 -1.77 -1.48
C MET A 45 -4.46 -2.16 0.00
N ASP A 46 -4.35 -3.46 0.26
CA ASP A 46 -4.47 -4.04 1.60
C ASP A 46 -3.61 -5.31 1.62
N VAL A 47 -2.30 -5.15 1.82
CA VAL A 47 -1.31 -6.22 1.67
C VAL A 47 -0.45 -6.43 2.92
N ASP A 48 -0.97 -6.01 4.06
CA ASP A 48 -0.43 -6.32 5.39
C ASP A 48 1.03 -5.89 5.62
N GLY A 49 1.33 -4.64 5.30
CA GLY A 49 2.58 -4.01 5.77
C GLY A 49 3.62 -3.71 4.71
N ILE A 50 3.38 -4.07 3.45
CA ILE A 50 4.33 -3.80 2.35
C ILE A 50 3.79 -2.80 1.32
N GLU A 51 2.75 -2.06 1.66
CA GLU A 51 2.11 -1.11 0.76
C GLU A 51 3.09 -0.09 0.21
N HIS A 52 3.97 0.45 1.05
CA HIS A 52 4.98 1.42 0.65
C HIS A 52 5.96 0.84 -0.38
N ILE A 53 6.29 -0.45 -0.26
CA ILE A 53 7.18 -1.13 -1.20
C ILE A 53 6.50 -1.27 -2.57
N ILE A 54 5.23 -1.63 -2.56
CA ILE A 54 4.44 -1.76 -3.79
C ILE A 54 4.29 -0.40 -4.48
N LEU A 55 3.99 0.65 -3.71
CA LEU A 55 3.89 2.01 -4.24
C LEU A 55 5.19 2.46 -4.89
N ALA A 56 6.33 2.13 -4.27
CA ALA A 56 7.65 2.49 -4.81
C ALA A 56 7.90 1.88 -6.18
N GLY A 57 7.30 0.73 -6.48
CA GLY A 57 7.42 0.07 -7.78
C GLY A 57 6.41 0.53 -8.81
N GLY A 58 5.68 1.62 -8.56
CA GLY A 58 4.58 2.03 -9.42
C GLY A 58 4.41 3.52 -9.63
N LEU A 59 5.38 4.36 -9.29
CA LEU A 59 5.21 5.82 -9.34
C LEU A 59 4.62 6.31 -10.66
N ARG A 60 5.14 5.83 -11.79
CA ARG A 60 4.68 6.26 -13.11
C ARG A 60 3.24 5.83 -13.40
N VAL A 61 2.86 4.63 -12.94
CA VAL A 61 1.47 4.16 -13.04
C VAL A 61 0.57 5.00 -12.15
N LEU A 62 1.02 5.28 -10.91
CA LEU A 62 0.25 6.07 -9.94
C LEU A 62 -0.12 7.45 -10.45
N LYS A 63 0.73 8.08 -11.22
CA LYS A 63 0.46 9.43 -11.76
C LYS A 63 -0.79 9.50 -12.62
N SER A 64 -1.23 8.38 -13.17
CA SER A 64 -2.44 8.30 -13.99
C SER A 64 -3.64 7.67 -13.27
N VAL A 65 -3.47 7.28 -12.00
CA VAL A 65 -4.55 6.76 -11.17
C VAL A 65 -5.32 7.92 -10.56
N LYS A 66 -6.65 7.79 -10.50
CA LYS A 66 -7.52 8.84 -9.96
C LYS A 66 -7.62 8.82 -8.45
N SER A 67 -7.70 7.65 -7.85
CA SER A 67 -7.90 7.50 -6.41
C SER A 67 -7.30 6.20 -5.90
N ILE A 68 -6.82 6.24 -4.66
CA ILE A 68 -6.26 5.07 -3.98
C ILE A 68 -6.91 4.95 -2.61
N LEU A 69 -7.41 3.74 -2.30
CA LEU A 69 -7.80 3.34 -0.95
C LEU A 69 -6.70 2.43 -0.42
N ILE A 70 -6.03 2.86 0.64
CA ILE A 70 -4.88 2.14 1.18
C ILE A 70 -4.99 2.03 2.71
N GLU A 71 -4.64 0.86 3.25
CA GLU A 71 -4.59 0.64 4.68
C GLU A 71 -3.17 0.86 5.20
N ILE A 72 -3.02 1.78 6.16
CA ILE A 72 -1.71 2.14 6.71
C ILE A 72 -1.77 2.10 8.24
N ASN A 73 -0.75 1.48 8.84
CA ASN A 73 -0.55 1.47 10.27
C ASN A 73 0.37 2.65 10.66
N ASP A 74 -0.17 3.63 11.36
CA ASP A 74 0.57 4.82 11.77
C ASP A 74 1.74 4.53 12.71
N ASN A 75 1.71 3.40 13.43
CA ASN A 75 2.81 2.98 14.28
C ASN A 75 3.95 2.32 13.52
N PHE A 76 3.73 1.95 12.28
CA PHE A 76 4.78 1.46 11.40
C PHE A 76 5.35 2.67 10.61
N ASP A 77 6.27 3.39 11.25
CA ASP A 77 6.80 4.67 10.76
C ASP A 77 7.32 4.61 9.32
N VAL A 78 8.06 3.56 8.99
CA VAL A 78 8.64 3.42 7.64
C VAL A 78 7.54 3.37 6.59
N GLN A 79 6.52 2.54 6.82
CA GLN A 79 5.38 2.43 5.91
C GLN A 79 4.66 3.76 5.76
N ALA A 80 4.31 4.38 6.89
CA ALA A 80 3.52 5.60 6.89
C ALA A 80 4.23 6.75 6.18
N LYS A 81 5.52 6.94 6.48
CA LYS A 81 6.32 8.04 5.91
C LYS A 81 6.61 7.81 4.43
N GLU A 82 7.02 6.61 4.06
CA GLU A 82 7.35 6.31 2.67
C GLU A 82 6.10 6.33 1.77
N ALA A 83 4.99 5.75 2.24
CA ALA A 83 3.74 5.77 1.49
C ALA A 83 3.28 7.20 1.24
N LYS A 84 3.29 8.04 2.27
CA LYS A 84 2.93 9.45 2.16
C LYS A 84 3.82 10.17 1.15
N SER A 85 5.13 9.99 1.25
CA SER A 85 6.10 10.63 0.36
C SER A 85 5.85 10.25 -1.10
N ILE A 86 5.65 8.97 -1.37
CA ILE A 86 5.42 8.49 -2.74
C ILE A 86 4.10 9.01 -3.29
N LEU A 87 3.05 8.98 -2.48
CA LEU A 87 1.73 9.46 -2.91
C LEU A 87 1.74 10.96 -3.19
N GLU A 88 2.42 11.74 -2.36
CA GLU A 88 2.56 13.18 -2.59
C GLU A 88 3.38 13.47 -3.84
N GLU A 89 4.45 12.69 -4.08
CA GLU A 89 5.25 12.82 -5.31
C GLU A 89 4.42 12.51 -6.56
N ALA A 90 3.45 11.62 -6.45
CA ALA A 90 2.53 11.28 -7.55
C ALA A 90 1.32 12.24 -7.64
N ASP A 91 1.36 13.37 -6.93
CA ASP A 91 0.33 14.41 -6.92
C ASP A 91 -0.97 14.00 -6.23
N PHE A 92 -0.91 13.06 -5.29
CA PHE A 92 -2.06 12.68 -4.48
C PHE A 92 -2.18 13.54 -3.23
N LEU A 93 -3.42 13.81 -2.84
CA LEU A 93 -3.76 14.50 -1.60
C LEU A 93 -4.62 13.58 -0.75
N LEU A 94 -4.34 13.56 0.56
CA LEU A 94 -5.12 12.78 1.51
C LEU A 94 -6.50 13.43 1.66
N LYS A 95 -7.53 12.70 1.29
CA LYS A 95 -8.91 13.16 1.41
C LYS A 95 -9.55 12.73 2.72
N GLU A 96 -9.34 11.48 3.10
CA GLU A 96 -10.01 10.91 4.27
C GLU A 96 -9.11 9.86 4.93
N LYS A 97 -9.16 9.83 6.25
CA LYS A 97 -8.48 8.84 7.06
C LYS A 97 -9.53 8.29 8.03
N ARG A 98 -9.88 7.02 7.87
CA ARG A 98 -10.97 6.40 8.63
C ARG A 98 -10.48 5.17 9.38
N HIS A 99 -10.85 5.12 10.64
CA HIS A 99 -10.60 3.98 11.51
C HIS A 99 -11.84 3.08 11.51
N ALA A 100 -11.64 1.76 11.42
CA ALA A 100 -12.77 0.83 11.50
C ALA A 100 -13.32 0.82 12.93
N ASP A 101 -14.63 0.97 13.08
CA ASP A 101 -15.29 1.07 14.39
C ASP A 101 -14.95 -0.10 15.32
N VAL A 102 -14.75 -1.29 14.78
CA VAL A 102 -14.41 -2.48 15.57
C VAL A 102 -13.07 -2.31 16.30
N PHE A 103 -12.17 -1.47 15.83
CA PHE A 103 -10.86 -1.26 16.44
C PHE A 103 -10.85 -0.15 17.48
N ASP A 104 -11.93 0.64 17.58
CA ASP A 104 -12.00 1.74 18.56
C ASP A 104 -12.01 1.25 19.99
N HIS A 105 -12.42 0.01 20.23
CA HIS A 105 -12.60 -0.57 21.54
C HIS A 105 -11.55 -1.62 21.91
N VAL A 106 -10.50 -1.80 21.10
CA VAL A 106 -9.45 -2.79 21.35
C VAL A 106 -8.10 -2.13 21.53
N GLU A 107 -7.30 -2.66 22.45
CA GLU A 107 -5.94 -2.20 22.69
C GLU A 107 -4.97 -3.12 21.96
N THR A 108 -4.95 -3.02 20.64
CA THR A 108 -4.11 -3.81 19.76
C THR A 108 -3.43 -2.89 18.74
N ASP A 109 -2.47 -3.45 17.98
CA ASP A 109 -1.79 -2.70 16.92
C ASP A 109 -2.76 -2.23 15.84
N GLU A 110 -3.86 -2.94 15.64
CA GLU A 110 -4.91 -2.56 14.69
C GLU A 110 -5.59 -1.24 15.03
N LYS A 111 -5.53 -0.81 16.29
CA LYS A 111 -6.05 0.48 16.72
C LYS A 111 -5.40 1.65 15.98
N HIS A 112 -4.17 1.48 15.52
CA HIS A 112 -3.41 2.49 14.78
C HIS A 112 -3.44 2.29 13.27
N THR A 113 -4.22 1.32 12.80
CA THR A 113 -4.38 1.03 11.39
C THR A 113 -5.57 1.77 10.82
N TYR A 114 -5.35 2.55 9.78
CA TYR A 114 -6.37 3.40 9.18
C TYR A 114 -6.51 3.11 7.69
N ASN A 115 -7.76 3.15 7.22
CA ASN A 115 -8.05 3.21 5.81
C ASN A 115 -7.94 4.66 5.36
N GLN A 116 -7.08 4.91 4.39
CA GLN A 116 -6.84 6.25 3.86
C GLN A 116 -7.31 6.32 2.42
N ILE A 117 -8.01 7.39 2.08
CA ILE A 117 -8.43 7.67 0.71
C ILE A 117 -7.60 8.84 0.21
N TRP A 118 -6.87 8.60 -0.87
CA TRP A 118 -6.05 9.61 -1.52
C TRP A 118 -6.60 9.91 -2.90
N LEU A 119 -6.73 11.18 -3.23
CA LEU A 119 -7.20 11.63 -4.53
C LEU A 119 -6.06 12.28 -5.32
N ASN A 120 -5.97 11.93 -6.59
CA ASN A 120 -5.00 12.56 -7.49
C ASN A 120 -5.47 13.96 -7.81
N SER A 121 -4.70 14.98 -7.44
CA SER A 121 -5.08 16.38 -7.63
C SER A 121 -5.07 16.81 -9.10
N VAL A 122 -4.45 16.04 -9.96
CA VAL A 122 -4.35 16.33 -11.40
C VAL A 122 -5.39 15.54 -12.20
N ARG A 123 -5.79 14.34 -11.71
CA ARG A 123 -6.66 13.40 -12.43
C ARG A 123 -8.08 13.29 -11.86
N CYS A 124 -8.40 14.06 -10.86
CA CYS A 124 -9.75 14.05 -10.28
C CYS A 124 -10.80 14.49 -11.29
#